data_0587f3aae4f275c691af627d915855e4
#
_entry.id   0587f3aae4f275c691af627d915855e4
#
_cell.length_a   1.000
_cell.length_b   1.000
_cell.length_c   1.000
_cell.angle_alpha   90.00
_cell.angle_beta   90.00
_cell.angle_gamma   90.00
#
_symmetry.space_group_name_H-M   'P 1'
#
loop_
_entity.id
_entity.type
_entity.pdbx_description
1 polymer ?
#
loop_
_entity_poly.entity_id
_entity_poly.type
_entity_poly.pdbx_seq_one_letter_code
_entity_poly.pdbx_strand_id
1 'polypeptide(L)'
;MVIGIVGQGFVGTAVHEGLKQHFKIETYDIAKTSTCKSLADLSEKSDVVFVCLPTPMKKDGSCHIDIVESTLLGLDVINECKTVVVKSTIPPGTTEKWNSLFTNIQVVFNPEFLTEANSVEDFKNQNRIIIGGPRPATTKVKRVFAKAFPKVPIIKTGSTIAEMVKYFLNCFLATKVSFANEMYQICEGLDIDYDKVTEYAIYDERLGKS
;
A
#
# COMPACT_ATOMS: atom_id res chain seq x y z
N MET A 1 -1.80 -21.49 6.70
CA MET A 1 -2.38 -20.22 6.25
C MET A 1 -1.87 -19.98 4.84
N VAL A 2 -2.78 -19.74 3.92
CA VAL A 2 -2.52 -19.42 2.52
C VAL A 2 -2.84 -17.93 2.31
N ILE A 3 -1.98 -17.22 1.62
CA ILE A 3 -2.13 -15.80 1.29
C ILE A 3 -2.49 -15.69 -0.18
N GLY A 4 -3.61 -15.06 -0.48
CA GLY A 4 -4.00 -14.67 -1.83
C GLY A 4 -3.49 -13.28 -2.17
N ILE A 5 -3.07 -13.05 -3.40
CA ILE A 5 -2.66 -11.73 -3.91
C ILE A 5 -3.41 -11.44 -5.20
N VAL A 6 -4.19 -10.37 -5.22
CA VAL A 6 -4.85 -9.82 -6.40
C VAL A 6 -4.04 -8.64 -6.92
N GLY A 7 -3.58 -8.74 -8.17
CA GLY A 7 -2.70 -7.78 -8.80
C GLY A 7 -1.21 -8.09 -8.58
N GLN A 8 -0.47 -8.29 -9.65
CA GLN A 8 0.97 -8.60 -9.65
C GLN A 8 1.81 -7.44 -10.21
N GLY A 9 1.39 -6.20 -9.94
CA GLY A 9 2.19 -4.99 -10.14
C GLY A 9 3.39 -4.95 -9.17
N PHE A 10 4.10 -3.81 -9.06
CA PHE A 10 5.26 -3.70 -8.18
C PHE A 10 4.90 -3.96 -6.71
N VAL A 11 3.75 -3.48 -6.22
CA VAL A 11 3.28 -3.73 -4.84
C VAL A 11 2.96 -5.21 -4.62
N GLY A 12 2.18 -5.83 -5.51
CA GLY A 12 1.81 -7.24 -5.38
C GLY A 12 3.02 -8.18 -5.47
N THR A 13 3.97 -7.86 -6.34
CA THR A 13 5.26 -8.59 -6.44
C THR A 13 6.07 -8.44 -5.14
N ALA A 14 6.13 -7.24 -4.56
CA ALA A 14 6.82 -7.02 -3.29
C ALA A 14 6.20 -7.81 -2.13
N VAL A 15 4.86 -7.84 -2.05
CA VAL A 15 4.12 -8.66 -1.06
C VAL A 15 4.42 -10.15 -1.26
N HIS A 16 4.37 -10.63 -2.51
CA HIS A 16 4.70 -12.03 -2.85
C HIS A 16 6.12 -12.39 -2.38
N GLU A 17 7.12 -11.63 -2.81
CA GLU A 17 8.53 -11.89 -2.49
C GLU A 17 8.84 -11.79 -0.98
N GLY A 18 8.17 -10.88 -0.28
CA GLY A 18 8.35 -10.72 1.17
C GLY A 18 7.64 -11.78 2.01
N LEU A 19 6.58 -12.42 1.49
CA LEU A 19 5.79 -13.38 2.27
C LEU A 19 6.01 -14.85 1.87
N LYS A 20 6.51 -15.15 0.65
CA LYS A 20 6.61 -16.51 0.10
C LYS A 20 7.45 -17.49 0.91
N GLN A 21 8.41 -17.02 1.70
CA GLN A 21 9.22 -17.88 2.57
C GLN A 21 8.47 -18.32 3.84
N HIS A 22 7.38 -17.64 4.19
CA HIS A 22 6.63 -17.86 5.43
C HIS A 22 5.25 -18.47 5.20
N PHE A 23 4.71 -18.32 3.97
CA PHE A 23 3.35 -18.73 3.61
C PHE A 23 3.31 -19.32 2.20
N LYS A 24 2.34 -20.20 1.97
CA LYS A 24 1.93 -20.54 0.62
C LYS A 24 1.22 -19.33 0.01
N ILE A 25 1.62 -18.95 -1.19
CA ILE A 25 1.06 -17.79 -1.91
C ILE A 25 0.27 -18.30 -3.12
N GLU A 26 -0.94 -17.78 -3.26
CA GLU A 26 -1.76 -17.91 -4.46
C GLU A 26 -1.93 -16.53 -5.08
N THR A 27 -1.95 -16.44 -6.42
CA THR A 27 -2.00 -15.16 -7.14
C THR A 27 -3.12 -15.15 -8.17
N TYR A 28 -3.70 -13.98 -8.39
CA TYR A 28 -4.62 -13.71 -9.48
C TYR A 28 -4.33 -12.33 -10.08
N ASP A 29 -4.21 -12.28 -11.40
CA ASP A 29 -4.00 -11.04 -12.17
C ASP A 29 -4.66 -11.20 -13.55
N ILE A 30 -5.25 -10.13 -14.07
CA ILE A 30 -5.95 -10.16 -15.37
C ILE A 30 -4.98 -10.16 -16.56
N ALA A 31 -3.75 -9.73 -16.37
CA ALA A 31 -2.75 -9.52 -17.42
C ALA A 31 -1.52 -10.42 -17.29
N LYS A 32 -1.29 -11.00 -16.11
CA LYS A 32 -0.08 -11.80 -15.83
C LYS A 32 -0.43 -13.25 -15.50
N THR A 33 0.53 -14.14 -15.76
CA THR A 33 0.41 -15.56 -15.36
C THR A 33 0.20 -15.65 -13.85
N SER A 34 -0.81 -16.39 -13.45
CA SER A 34 -1.28 -16.50 -12.07
C SER A 34 -1.46 -17.97 -11.67
N THR A 35 -1.41 -18.27 -10.37
CA THR A 35 -1.66 -19.63 -9.85
C THR A 35 -3.16 -19.96 -9.83
N CYS A 36 -4.02 -18.95 -9.77
CA CYS A 36 -5.47 -19.05 -9.79
C CYS A 36 -6.06 -18.55 -11.10
N LYS A 37 -7.12 -19.21 -11.56
CA LYS A 37 -7.79 -18.88 -12.83
C LYS A 37 -8.84 -17.78 -12.71
N SER A 38 -9.31 -17.52 -11.50
CA SER A 38 -10.35 -16.52 -11.22
C SER A 38 -10.21 -15.98 -9.79
N LEU A 39 -10.93 -14.88 -9.53
CA LEU A 39 -11.03 -14.31 -8.19
C LEU A 39 -11.69 -15.29 -7.20
N ALA A 40 -12.67 -16.09 -7.66
CA ALA A 40 -13.31 -17.11 -6.86
C ALA A 40 -12.32 -18.23 -6.48
N ASP A 41 -11.55 -18.74 -7.45
CA ASP A 41 -10.51 -19.76 -7.21
C ASP A 41 -9.45 -19.26 -6.21
N LEU A 42 -9.07 -17.98 -6.30
CA LEU A 42 -8.17 -17.36 -5.32
C LEU A 42 -8.81 -17.28 -3.94
N SER A 43 -10.06 -16.83 -3.85
CA SER A 43 -10.77 -16.69 -2.59
C SER A 43 -10.91 -18.03 -1.86
N GLU A 44 -11.35 -19.07 -2.55
CA GLU A 44 -11.50 -20.43 -1.98
C GLU A 44 -10.20 -20.97 -1.40
N LYS A 45 -9.06 -20.70 -2.06
CA LYS A 45 -7.74 -21.21 -1.65
C LYS A 45 -7.07 -20.40 -0.56
N SER A 46 -7.55 -19.18 -0.27
CA SER A 46 -6.83 -18.22 0.55
C SER A 46 -7.50 -17.94 1.89
N ASP A 47 -6.71 -17.83 2.95
CA ASP A 47 -7.17 -17.40 4.28
C ASP A 47 -7.22 -15.88 4.45
N VAL A 48 -6.31 -15.15 3.78
CA VAL A 48 -6.21 -13.69 3.74
C VAL A 48 -5.89 -13.27 2.32
N VAL A 49 -6.60 -12.28 1.79
CA VAL A 49 -6.40 -11.77 0.42
C VAL A 49 -5.81 -10.37 0.47
N PHE A 50 -4.67 -10.17 -0.18
CA PHE A 50 -4.09 -8.86 -0.42
C PHE A 50 -4.54 -8.33 -1.78
N VAL A 51 -5.08 -7.11 -1.81
CA VAL A 51 -5.49 -6.40 -3.03
C VAL A 51 -4.48 -5.30 -3.32
N CYS A 52 -3.77 -5.44 -4.44
CA CYS A 52 -2.66 -4.61 -4.88
C CYS A 52 -2.94 -4.08 -6.29
N LEU A 53 -4.04 -3.38 -6.47
CA LEU A 53 -4.55 -2.92 -7.76
C LEU A 53 -4.27 -1.43 -7.97
N PRO A 54 -4.17 -0.95 -9.22
CA PRO A 54 -3.93 0.45 -9.51
C PRO A 54 -5.14 1.31 -9.12
N THR A 55 -4.86 2.50 -8.58
CA THR A 55 -5.84 3.55 -8.27
C THR A 55 -5.40 4.86 -8.91
N PRO A 56 -5.48 4.98 -10.25
CA PRO A 56 -4.99 6.15 -10.96
C PRO A 56 -5.84 7.39 -10.66
N MET A 57 -5.29 8.56 -10.96
CA MET A 57 -6.01 9.82 -10.88
C MET A 57 -7.01 9.93 -12.03
N LYS A 58 -8.26 10.30 -11.74
CA LYS A 58 -9.27 10.67 -12.74
C LYS A 58 -8.97 12.05 -13.33
N LYS A 59 -9.66 12.42 -14.43
CA LYS A 59 -9.50 13.72 -15.09
C LYS A 59 -9.82 14.93 -14.20
N ASP A 60 -10.68 14.75 -13.21
CA ASP A 60 -11.07 15.76 -12.22
C ASP A 60 -10.14 15.81 -11.00
N GLY A 61 -9.05 15.05 -11.00
CA GLY A 61 -8.11 14.95 -9.90
C GLY A 61 -8.49 13.95 -8.81
N SER A 62 -9.68 13.36 -8.84
CA SER A 62 -10.11 12.38 -7.85
C SER A 62 -9.41 11.02 -8.03
N CYS A 63 -9.35 10.24 -6.96
CA CYS A 63 -8.79 8.89 -6.98
C CYS A 63 -9.78 7.90 -7.64
N HIS A 64 -9.32 7.13 -8.61
CA HIS A 64 -10.13 6.10 -9.29
C HIS A 64 -10.06 4.79 -8.50
N ILE A 65 -10.98 4.60 -7.56
CA ILE A 65 -11.06 3.41 -6.70
C ILE A 65 -11.95 2.29 -7.26
N ASP A 66 -12.61 2.49 -8.38
CA ASP A 66 -13.66 1.60 -8.91
C ASP A 66 -13.12 0.18 -9.19
N ILE A 67 -11.83 0.06 -9.58
CA ILE A 67 -11.17 -1.23 -9.81
C ILE A 67 -11.05 -2.02 -8.51
N VAL A 68 -10.65 -1.35 -7.43
CA VAL A 68 -10.55 -1.96 -6.09
C VAL A 68 -11.94 -2.31 -5.58
N GLU A 69 -12.90 -1.39 -5.67
CA GLU A 69 -14.27 -1.57 -5.18
C GLU A 69 -14.99 -2.73 -5.88
N SER A 70 -14.89 -2.85 -7.20
CA SER A 70 -15.45 -3.97 -7.95
C SER A 70 -14.81 -5.32 -7.59
N THR A 71 -13.51 -5.32 -7.30
CA THR A 71 -12.81 -6.52 -6.82
C THR A 71 -13.28 -6.93 -5.42
N LEU A 72 -13.44 -5.97 -4.52
CA LEU A 72 -13.96 -6.21 -3.18
C LEU A 72 -15.41 -6.73 -3.21
N LEU A 73 -16.24 -6.15 -4.08
CA LEU A 73 -17.61 -6.62 -4.31
C LEU A 73 -17.62 -8.07 -4.81
N GLY A 74 -16.74 -8.39 -5.76
CA GLY A 74 -16.57 -9.77 -6.25
C GLY A 74 -16.19 -10.75 -5.12
N LEU A 75 -15.30 -10.34 -4.22
CA LEU A 75 -14.92 -11.16 -3.04
C LEU A 75 -16.07 -11.28 -2.03
N ASP A 76 -16.86 -10.23 -1.83
CA ASP A 76 -17.99 -10.24 -0.90
C ASP A 76 -19.11 -11.19 -1.38
N VAL A 77 -19.39 -11.21 -2.69
CA VAL A 77 -20.42 -12.08 -3.30
C VAL A 77 -20.08 -13.57 -3.18
N ILE A 78 -18.80 -13.96 -3.11
CA ILE A 78 -18.37 -15.36 -2.94
C ILE A 78 -18.83 -15.94 -1.60
N ASN A 79 -19.30 -15.10 -0.67
CA ASN A 79 -19.94 -15.49 0.59
C ASN A 79 -19.08 -16.34 1.54
N GLU A 80 -17.80 -16.11 1.58
CA GLU A 80 -16.89 -16.65 2.59
C GLU A 80 -16.35 -15.49 3.44
N CYS A 81 -16.51 -15.58 4.78
CA CYS A 81 -16.00 -14.55 5.69
C CYS A 81 -14.47 -14.42 5.56
N LYS A 82 -14.03 -13.51 4.71
CA LYS A 82 -12.62 -13.29 4.40
C LYS A 82 -12.08 -12.01 5.02
N THR A 83 -10.82 -12.06 5.41
CA THR A 83 -10.06 -10.85 5.70
C THR A 83 -9.36 -10.40 4.42
N VAL A 84 -9.70 -9.20 3.95
CA VAL A 84 -9.12 -8.60 2.74
C VAL A 84 -8.25 -7.41 3.14
N VAL A 85 -7.02 -7.38 2.67
CA VAL A 85 -6.04 -6.32 2.95
C VAL A 85 -5.85 -5.48 1.70
N VAL A 86 -6.30 -4.24 1.73
CA VAL A 86 -6.09 -3.27 0.64
C VAL A 86 -4.76 -2.57 0.86
N LYS A 87 -3.90 -2.65 -0.14
CA LYS A 87 -2.60 -1.95 -0.20
C LYS A 87 -2.62 -0.76 -1.16
N SER A 88 -3.56 -0.74 -2.07
CA SER A 88 -3.78 0.37 -3.02
C SER A 88 -4.05 1.68 -2.28
N THR A 89 -3.50 2.78 -2.74
CA THR A 89 -3.77 4.11 -2.16
C THR A 89 -5.22 4.50 -2.40
N ILE A 90 -5.94 4.79 -1.33
CA ILE A 90 -7.37 5.13 -1.35
C ILE A 90 -7.64 6.34 -0.45
N PRO A 91 -8.67 7.16 -0.74
CA PRO A 91 -9.00 8.33 0.07
C PRO A 91 -9.37 7.96 1.51
N PRO A 92 -9.02 8.81 2.50
CA PRO A 92 -9.40 8.59 3.90
C PRO A 92 -10.91 8.41 4.10
N GLY A 93 -11.28 7.40 4.91
CA GLY A 93 -12.68 7.00 5.16
C GLY A 93 -13.21 5.93 4.20
N THR A 94 -12.48 5.58 3.14
CA THR A 94 -12.93 4.59 2.15
C THR A 94 -13.08 3.20 2.75
N THR A 95 -12.14 2.75 3.56
CA THR A 95 -12.21 1.42 4.20
C THR A 95 -13.38 1.31 5.18
N GLU A 96 -13.70 2.37 5.92
CA GLU A 96 -14.86 2.40 6.82
C GLU A 96 -16.16 2.30 6.03
N LYS A 97 -16.28 3.05 4.93
CA LYS A 97 -17.41 2.95 4.00
C LYS A 97 -17.57 1.52 3.48
N TRP A 98 -16.51 0.89 3.01
CA TRP A 98 -16.58 -0.49 2.51
C TRP A 98 -16.98 -1.50 3.59
N ASN A 99 -16.45 -1.39 4.80
CA ASN A 99 -16.85 -2.26 5.92
C ASN A 99 -18.31 -2.04 6.37
N SER A 100 -18.93 -0.92 6.04
CA SER A 100 -20.37 -0.70 6.28
C SER A 100 -21.26 -1.27 5.16
N LEU A 101 -20.69 -1.49 3.96
CA LEU A 101 -21.41 -1.99 2.78
C LEU A 101 -21.29 -3.51 2.62
N PHE A 102 -20.10 -4.05 2.84
CA PHE A 102 -19.82 -5.47 2.65
C PHE A 102 -20.17 -6.28 3.89
N THR A 103 -20.74 -7.46 3.69
CA THR A 103 -21.22 -8.33 4.77
C THR A 103 -20.38 -9.58 4.98
N ASN A 104 -19.74 -10.07 3.93
CA ASN A 104 -18.99 -11.32 3.94
C ASN A 104 -17.47 -11.14 3.96
N ILE A 105 -16.98 -9.88 3.81
CA ILE A 105 -15.57 -9.57 3.93
C ILE A 105 -15.33 -8.51 5.00
N GLN A 106 -14.17 -8.57 5.63
CA GLN A 106 -13.66 -7.50 6.49
C GLN A 106 -12.44 -6.87 5.83
N VAL A 107 -12.56 -5.61 5.47
CA VAL A 107 -11.51 -4.85 4.78
C VAL A 107 -10.58 -4.20 5.80
N VAL A 108 -9.29 -4.44 5.62
CA VAL A 108 -8.19 -3.84 6.38
C VAL A 108 -7.33 -3.04 5.43
N PHE A 109 -6.99 -1.83 5.80
CA PHE A 109 -6.04 -1.02 5.05
C PHE A 109 -4.62 -1.21 5.59
N ASN A 110 -3.67 -1.47 4.70
CA ASN A 110 -2.26 -1.56 5.02
C ASN A 110 -1.46 -0.73 4.02
N PRO A 111 -1.16 0.54 4.34
CA PRO A 111 -0.38 1.40 3.46
C PRO A 111 0.96 0.78 3.11
N GLU A 112 1.40 1.00 1.89
CA GLU A 112 2.76 0.71 1.43
C GLU A 112 3.59 2.00 1.42
N PHE A 113 4.89 1.86 1.61
CA PHE A 113 5.87 2.95 1.60
C PHE A 113 7.06 2.57 0.71
N LEU A 114 6.75 1.98 -0.45
CA LEU A 114 7.70 1.42 -1.39
C LEU A 114 8.05 2.45 -2.46
N THR A 115 9.29 2.42 -2.90
CA THR A 115 9.69 3.05 -4.16
C THR A 115 9.46 2.05 -5.31
N GLU A 116 9.05 2.53 -6.47
CA GLU A 116 8.77 1.66 -7.61
C GLU A 116 10.03 0.88 -8.05
N ALA A 117 11.18 1.56 -8.02
CA ALA A 117 12.45 0.98 -8.43
C ALA A 117 12.96 -0.13 -7.49
N ASN A 118 12.68 -0.03 -6.17
CA ASN A 118 13.24 -0.96 -5.17
C ASN A 118 12.15 -1.65 -4.34
N SER A 119 10.94 -1.80 -4.87
CA SER A 119 9.75 -2.20 -4.13
C SER A 119 9.91 -3.49 -3.30
N VAL A 120 10.62 -4.48 -3.81
CA VAL A 120 10.86 -5.75 -3.12
C VAL A 120 11.80 -5.57 -1.93
N GLU A 121 12.89 -4.85 -2.09
CA GLU A 121 13.85 -4.59 -1.01
C GLU A 121 13.25 -3.66 0.04
N ASP A 122 12.52 -2.63 -0.37
CA ASP A 122 11.81 -1.73 0.54
C ASP A 122 10.79 -2.51 1.39
N PHE A 123 10.06 -3.47 0.80
CA PHE A 123 9.12 -4.30 1.53
C PHE A 123 9.81 -5.24 2.53
N LYS A 124 10.94 -5.83 2.17
CA LYS A 124 11.72 -6.69 3.05
C LYS A 124 12.38 -5.92 4.20
N ASN A 125 12.82 -4.69 3.93
CA ASN A 125 13.54 -3.84 4.87
C ASN A 125 12.65 -2.78 5.55
N GLN A 126 11.31 -2.94 5.47
CA GLN A 126 10.40 -1.98 6.07
C GLN A 126 10.64 -1.82 7.59
N ASN A 127 10.64 -0.57 8.06
CA ASN A 127 10.94 -0.24 9.46
C ASN A 127 9.68 -0.13 10.34
N ARG A 128 8.50 -0.21 9.76
CA ARG A 128 7.19 -0.21 10.43
C ARG A 128 6.12 -0.81 9.54
N ILE A 129 5.09 -1.36 10.16
CA ILE A 129 3.89 -1.87 9.48
C ILE A 129 2.68 -1.22 10.13
N ILE A 130 1.83 -0.57 9.33
CA ILE A 130 0.60 0.08 9.80
C ILE A 130 -0.60 -0.74 9.31
N ILE A 131 -1.53 -1.03 10.22
CA ILE A 131 -2.73 -1.82 9.93
C ILE A 131 -3.93 -1.05 10.45
N GLY A 132 -4.80 -0.61 9.55
CA GLY A 132 -6.05 0.09 9.87
C GLY A 132 -7.28 -0.74 9.54
N GLY A 133 -8.24 -0.82 10.48
CA GLY A 133 -9.49 -1.53 10.22
C GLY A 133 -10.11 -2.18 11.45
N PRO A 134 -11.19 -2.98 11.26
CA PRO A 134 -11.94 -3.59 12.35
C PRO A 134 -11.21 -4.77 12.98
N ARG A 135 -11.59 -5.09 14.22
CA ARG A 135 -11.30 -6.40 14.83
C ARG A 135 -12.42 -7.39 14.48
N PRO A 136 -12.12 -8.68 14.25
CA PRO A 136 -10.83 -9.38 14.45
C PRO A 136 -9.86 -9.33 13.27
N ALA A 137 -10.25 -8.76 12.11
CA ALA A 137 -9.44 -8.78 10.88
C ALA A 137 -8.02 -8.21 11.07
N THR A 138 -7.88 -7.03 11.71
CA THR A 138 -6.56 -6.45 12.01
C THR A 138 -5.67 -7.37 12.87
N THR A 139 -6.28 -8.20 13.72
CA THR A 139 -5.53 -9.17 14.52
C THR A 139 -5.02 -10.33 13.66
N LYS A 140 -5.82 -10.79 12.70
CA LYS A 140 -5.41 -11.83 11.72
C LYS A 140 -4.25 -11.31 10.86
N VAL A 141 -4.36 -10.09 10.32
CA VAL A 141 -3.32 -9.45 9.51
C VAL A 141 -2.03 -9.22 10.33
N LYS A 142 -2.16 -8.77 11.59
CA LYS A 142 -1.00 -8.65 12.50
C LYS A 142 -0.22 -9.96 12.62
N ARG A 143 -0.91 -11.11 12.73
CA ARG A 143 -0.25 -12.43 12.82
C ARG A 143 0.53 -12.77 11.55
N VAL A 144 0.02 -12.39 10.37
CA VAL A 144 0.74 -12.57 9.10
C VAL A 144 2.05 -11.81 9.13
N PHE A 145 1.99 -10.51 9.42
CA PHE A 145 3.18 -9.67 9.43
C PHE A 145 4.16 -10.03 10.57
N ALA A 146 3.67 -10.35 11.77
CA ALA A 146 4.53 -10.73 12.88
C ALA A 146 5.33 -12.02 12.62
N LYS A 147 4.77 -12.95 11.81
CA LYS A 147 5.49 -14.15 11.40
C LYS A 147 6.58 -13.83 10.36
N ALA A 148 6.29 -12.98 9.38
CA ALA A 148 7.23 -12.63 8.32
C ALA A 148 8.30 -11.62 8.78
N PHE A 149 7.92 -10.69 9.65
CA PHE A 149 8.74 -9.57 10.12
C PHE A 149 8.75 -9.46 11.66
N PRO A 150 9.35 -10.41 12.38
CA PRO A 150 9.23 -10.51 13.84
C PRO A 150 9.86 -9.34 14.62
N LYS A 151 10.77 -8.60 13.98
CA LYS A 151 11.47 -7.45 14.60
C LYS A 151 10.87 -6.10 14.22
N VAL A 152 9.93 -6.07 13.26
CA VAL A 152 9.35 -4.82 12.77
C VAL A 152 8.15 -4.42 13.64
N PRO A 153 8.09 -3.18 14.15
CA PRO A 153 6.95 -2.72 14.93
C PRO A 153 5.67 -2.69 14.07
N ILE A 154 4.59 -3.25 14.62
CA ILE A 154 3.28 -3.31 13.97
C ILE A 154 2.31 -2.41 14.73
N ILE A 155 1.88 -1.34 14.08
CA ILE A 155 0.96 -0.33 14.59
C ILE A 155 -0.44 -0.67 14.11
N LYS A 156 -1.38 -0.91 15.05
CA LYS A 156 -2.81 -1.06 14.74
C LYS A 156 -3.55 0.22 15.07
N THR A 157 -4.34 0.71 14.13
CA THR A 157 -5.11 1.95 14.26
C THR A 157 -6.45 1.85 13.53
N GLY A 158 -7.26 2.91 13.55
CA GLY A 158 -8.43 3.07 12.69
C GLY A 158 -8.03 3.15 11.21
N SER A 159 -8.91 2.70 10.33
CA SER A 159 -8.65 2.68 8.89
C SER A 159 -8.40 4.08 8.34
N THR A 160 -9.24 5.04 8.68
CA THR A 160 -9.12 6.44 8.23
C THR A 160 -7.78 7.07 8.64
N ILE A 161 -7.27 6.74 9.85
CA ILE A 161 -5.94 7.19 10.27
C ILE A 161 -4.85 6.56 9.42
N ALA A 162 -4.91 5.25 9.16
CA ALA A 162 -3.93 4.56 8.33
C ALA A 162 -3.91 5.09 6.89
N GLU A 163 -5.08 5.36 6.31
CA GLU A 163 -5.24 5.97 4.99
C GLU A 163 -4.63 7.38 4.96
N MET A 164 -4.92 8.20 5.98
CA MET A 164 -4.37 9.55 6.08
C MET A 164 -2.84 9.55 6.20
N VAL A 165 -2.25 8.60 6.92
CA VAL A 165 -0.77 8.48 7.01
C VAL A 165 -0.16 8.28 5.63
N LYS A 166 -0.78 7.48 4.75
CA LYS A 166 -0.29 7.30 3.38
C LYS A 166 -0.32 8.62 2.60
N TYR A 167 -1.44 9.34 2.64
CA TYR A 167 -1.57 10.65 2.00
C TYR A 167 -0.58 11.67 2.56
N PHE A 168 -0.48 11.76 3.88
CA PHE A 168 0.44 12.69 4.53
C PHE A 168 1.87 12.51 4.03
N LEU A 169 2.37 11.27 4.00
CA LEU A 169 3.73 10.98 3.54
C LEU A 169 3.93 11.28 2.06
N ASN A 170 3.00 10.84 1.21
CA ASN A 170 3.12 11.06 -0.23
C ASN A 170 3.05 12.57 -0.58
N CYS A 171 2.12 13.31 0.02
CA CYS A 171 2.01 14.76 -0.20
C CYS A 171 3.23 15.51 0.34
N PHE A 172 3.75 15.11 1.51
CA PHE A 172 4.95 15.73 2.05
C PHE A 172 6.16 15.53 1.14
N LEU A 173 6.37 14.30 0.64
CA LEU A 173 7.46 14.01 -0.30
C LEU A 173 7.28 14.77 -1.62
N ALA A 174 6.08 14.83 -2.16
CA ALA A 174 5.78 15.61 -3.36
C ALA A 174 6.05 17.11 -3.15
N THR A 175 5.71 17.66 -1.99
CA THR A 175 6.00 19.05 -1.62
C THR A 175 7.51 19.31 -1.56
N LYS A 176 8.30 18.37 -1.01
CA LYS A 176 9.77 18.49 -1.00
C LYS A 176 10.33 18.57 -2.43
N VAL A 177 9.86 17.70 -3.33
CA VAL A 177 10.30 17.70 -4.73
C VAL A 177 9.89 19.00 -5.42
N SER A 178 8.66 19.46 -5.22
CA SER A 178 8.18 20.73 -5.78
C SER A 178 9.01 21.92 -5.29
N PHE A 179 9.28 21.96 -3.98
CA PHE A 179 10.14 23.01 -3.39
C PHE A 179 11.57 22.98 -3.98
N ALA A 180 12.16 21.79 -4.12
CA ALA A 180 13.49 21.66 -4.71
C ALA A 180 13.53 22.16 -6.16
N ASN A 181 12.48 21.85 -6.96
CA ASN A 181 12.37 22.33 -8.33
C ASN A 181 12.23 23.87 -8.41
N GLU A 182 11.45 24.49 -7.52
CA GLU A 182 11.34 25.96 -7.44
C GLU A 182 12.70 26.60 -7.11
N MET A 183 13.42 26.04 -6.12
CA MET A 183 14.74 26.53 -5.76
C MET A 183 15.76 26.36 -6.90
N TYR A 184 15.68 25.25 -7.65
CA TYR A 184 16.49 25.05 -8.84
C TYR A 184 16.24 26.15 -9.88
N GLN A 185 14.97 26.44 -10.19
CA GLN A 185 14.62 27.49 -11.16
C GLN A 185 15.08 28.87 -10.72
N ILE A 186 15.02 29.21 -9.43
CA ILE A 186 15.54 30.47 -8.90
C ILE A 186 17.06 30.52 -9.08
N CYS A 187 17.80 29.45 -8.79
CA CYS A 187 19.25 29.38 -8.98
C CYS A 187 19.62 29.57 -10.46
N GLU A 188 18.93 28.91 -11.37
CA GLU A 188 19.09 29.08 -12.83
C GLU A 188 18.88 30.54 -13.26
N GLY A 189 17.82 31.19 -12.74
CA GLY A 189 17.50 32.58 -13.05
C GLY A 189 18.52 33.59 -12.51
N LEU A 190 19.30 33.22 -11.50
CA LEU A 190 20.34 34.02 -10.87
C LEU A 190 21.76 33.66 -11.33
N ASP A 191 21.91 32.65 -12.20
CA ASP A 191 23.20 32.07 -12.62
C ASP A 191 24.03 31.56 -11.44
N ILE A 192 23.36 30.86 -10.52
CA ILE A 192 23.93 30.26 -9.30
C ILE A 192 23.92 28.75 -9.41
N ASP A 193 25.01 28.13 -8.98
CA ASP A 193 25.13 26.66 -8.91
C ASP A 193 24.23 26.09 -7.83
N TYR A 194 23.12 25.43 -8.23
CA TYR A 194 22.14 24.82 -7.34
C TYR A 194 22.75 23.71 -6.48
N ASP A 195 23.68 22.92 -7.01
CA ASP A 195 24.30 21.81 -6.27
C ASP A 195 25.12 22.33 -5.09
N LYS A 196 25.82 23.48 -5.26
CA LYS A 196 26.51 24.14 -4.14
C LYS A 196 25.55 24.72 -3.12
N VAL A 197 24.45 25.33 -3.57
CA VAL A 197 23.41 25.85 -2.65
C VAL A 197 22.85 24.72 -1.80
N THR A 198 22.49 23.60 -2.40
CA THR A 198 21.97 22.43 -1.66
C THR A 198 23.02 21.80 -0.76
N GLU A 199 24.26 21.63 -1.24
CA GLU A 199 25.38 21.12 -0.44
C GLU A 199 25.54 21.90 0.87
N TYR A 200 25.48 23.25 0.81
CA TYR A 200 25.62 24.06 2.00
C TYR A 200 24.36 24.11 2.86
N ALA A 201 23.19 24.10 2.25
CA ALA A 201 21.92 24.12 2.97
C ALA A 201 21.70 22.86 3.84
N ILE A 202 22.14 21.67 3.37
CA ILE A 202 21.98 20.42 4.11
C ILE A 202 22.90 20.26 5.33
N TYR A 203 23.81 21.21 5.58
CA TYR A 203 24.51 21.30 6.88
C TYR A 203 23.56 21.64 8.03
N ASP A 204 22.40 22.23 7.75
CA ASP A 204 21.35 22.37 8.75
C ASP A 204 20.63 21.03 8.94
N GLU A 205 20.85 20.39 10.11
CA GLU A 205 20.28 19.08 10.46
C GLU A 205 18.74 19.03 10.37
N ARG A 206 18.06 20.17 10.45
CA ARG A 206 16.60 20.27 10.33
C ARG A 206 16.09 19.98 8.92
N LEU A 207 16.91 20.18 7.88
CA LEU A 207 16.56 19.88 6.50
C LEU A 207 16.66 18.39 6.18
N GLY A 208 17.56 17.69 6.89
CA GLY A 208 17.82 16.26 6.66
C GLY A 208 18.56 15.99 5.33
N LYS A 209 19.28 14.90 5.30
CA LYS A 209 19.83 14.34 4.05
C LYS A 209 18.76 13.49 3.40
N SER A 210 17.93 14.05 2.58
CA SER A 210 16.89 13.32 1.84
C SER A 210 17.17 13.36 0.35
#